data_0aa97206374111eb947f37c73e5cf6ed
#
_entry.id   0aa97206374111eb947f37c73e5cf6ed
#
_cell.length_a   1.000
_cell.length_b   1.000
_cell.length_c   1.000
_cell.angle_alpha   90.00
_cell.angle_beta   90.00
_cell.angle_gamma   90.00
#
_symmetry.space_group_name_H-M   'P 1'
#
loop_
_entity.id
_entity.type
_entity.pdbx_description
1 polymer ?
#
loop_
_entity_poly.entity_id
_entity_poly.type
_entity_poly.pdbx_seq_one_letter_code
_entity_poly.pdbx_strand_id
1 'polypeptide(L)'
;MLITRLQLKNWRNFREVDVPLAPRCYVIGANASGKSNLLDVLRFLRTVAQKEGGGLQKALKDRGGMSKLRSLHARRDPEVRIEVELADSLDSSTPVWRYVLAFRSEGKGQQRVLVSEERVEHHGKLIRARPNAEDKGDPERLTQTHLEQTNNNQEFRDLADFFSSTTYLHLVPQLLKHAEEIGSRVLENDPFGQGLLQRIAKTKTKTRDARLRRIEKALEQAVPLFSKLGFEQDAISGLWHLEANFKHWRMNGARQREDQFSDGTLRLIGLLWALQEGDGLLLLEEPELSLNDGIVEHIPLMIDRVLRDRKKGSLARQVLVSTHSETLMAQVTDPAGVLLIEPGPNGSSIRTPTEEESLAMAHGLNPAEVLWSKTRPQKLDQLGLFA
;
A
#
# COMPACT_ATOMS: atom_id res chain seq x y z
N MET A 1 6.11 15.00 -1.54
CA MET A 1 7.18 14.02 -1.86
C MET A 1 6.58 12.78 -2.49
N LEU A 2 7.28 12.17 -3.46
CA LEU A 2 6.94 10.92 -4.13
C LEU A 2 8.18 10.02 -4.08
N ILE A 3 8.01 8.73 -3.91
CA ILE A 3 9.10 7.77 -4.10
C ILE A 3 9.31 7.62 -5.61
N THR A 4 10.51 7.93 -6.10
CA THR A 4 10.86 7.87 -7.52
C THR A 4 11.62 6.61 -7.90
N ARG A 5 12.30 5.97 -6.93
CA ARG A 5 13.04 4.73 -7.12
C ARG A 5 13.00 3.87 -5.88
N LEU A 6 12.90 2.57 -6.06
CA LEU A 6 12.98 1.56 -5.01
C LEU A 6 14.02 0.51 -5.36
N GLN A 7 14.98 0.31 -4.46
CA GLN A 7 15.96 -0.76 -4.55
C GLN A 7 15.83 -1.69 -3.34
N LEU A 8 15.86 -2.97 -3.60
CA LEU A 8 15.75 -4.01 -2.56
C LEU A 8 16.86 -5.04 -2.74
N LYS A 9 17.36 -5.54 -1.62
CA LYS A 9 18.23 -6.71 -1.57
C LYS A 9 17.74 -7.67 -0.51
N ASN A 10 17.56 -8.92 -0.90
CA ASN A 10 17.20 -10.03 -0.02
C ASN A 10 15.85 -9.85 0.73
N TRP A 11 14.89 -9.18 0.12
CA TRP A 11 13.57 -8.98 0.70
C TRP A 11 12.60 -10.10 0.28
N ARG A 12 12.20 -10.98 1.21
CA ARG A 12 11.22 -12.06 0.97
C ARG A 12 11.55 -12.90 -0.27
N ASN A 13 10.76 -12.82 -1.33
CA ASN A 13 10.99 -13.50 -2.61
C ASN A 13 11.87 -12.71 -3.58
N PHE A 14 12.25 -11.49 -3.25
CA PHE A 14 13.14 -10.66 -4.06
C PHE A 14 14.58 -10.80 -3.58
N ARG A 15 15.46 -11.26 -4.47
CA ARG A 15 16.89 -11.26 -4.21
C ARG A 15 17.49 -9.88 -4.47
N GLU A 16 17.10 -9.27 -5.56
CA GLU A 16 17.54 -7.94 -5.98
C GLU A 16 16.44 -7.28 -6.80
N VAL A 17 16.15 -6.02 -6.52
CA VAL A 17 15.19 -5.20 -7.23
C VAL A 17 15.77 -3.81 -7.38
N ASP A 18 15.59 -3.22 -8.53
CA ASP A 18 15.89 -1.82 -8.83
C ASP A 18 14.88 -1.31 -9.84
N VAL A 19 13.91 -0.52 -9.38
CA VAL A 19 12.80 -0.07 -10.22
C VAL A 19 12.46 1.40 -9.99
N PRO A 20 12.16 2.16 -11.04
CA PRO A 20 11.54 3.46 -10.92
C PRO A 20 10.08 3.30 -10.47
N LEU A 21 9.57 4.29 -9.73
CA LEU A 21 8.17 4.36 -9.32
C LEU A 21 7.53 5.63 -9.87
N ALA A 22 6.38 5.46 -10.53
CA ALA A 22 5.54 6.55 -11.02
C ALA A 22 4.59 7.05 -9.90
N PRO A 23 3.92 8.19 -10.06
CA PRO A 23 2.88 8.66 -9.14
C PRO A 23 1.72 7.68 -9.02
N ARG A 24 1.48 6.88 -10.05
CA ARG A 24 0.52 5.77 -10.09
C ARG A 24 1.26 4.54 -10.57
N CYS A 25 1.37 3.56 -9.69
CA CYS A 25 1.97 2.28 -10.03
C CYS A 25 0.92 1.18 -9.97
N TYR A 26 0.86 0.37 -11.02
CA TYR A 26 0.02 -0.82 -11.10
C TYR A 26 0.92 -2.04 -11.13
N VAL A 27 0.87 -2.82 -10.07
CA VAL A 27 1.73 -3.99 -9.86
C VAL A 27 0.98 -5.23 -10.29
N ILE A 28 1.45 -5.88 -11.35
CA ILE A 28 0.88 -7.10 -11.91
C ILE A 28 1.87 -8.26 -11.84
N GLY A 29 1.36 -9.47 -11.94
CA GLY A 29 2.14 -10.69 -11.92
C GLY A 29 1.29 -11.88 -11.50
N ALA A 30 1.79 -13.07 -11.69
CA ALA A 30 1.11 -14.32 -11.31
C ALA A 30 0.80 -14.37 -9.80
N ASN A 31 -0.10 -15.29 -9.40
CA ASN A 31 -0.32 -15.57 -7.98
C ASN A 31 1.01 -15.99 -7.33
N ALA A 32 1.23 -15.54 -6.10
CA ALA A 32 2.46 -15.77 -5.34
C ALA A 32 3.75 -15.19 -5.97
N SER A 33 3.67 -14.33 -7.00
CA SER A 33 4.84 -13.67 -7.61
C SER A 33 5.51 -12.68 -6.66
N GLY A 34 4.78 -12.12 -5.67
CA GLY A 34 5.33 -11.19 -4.68
C GLY A 34 4.73 -9.78 -4.70
N LYS A 35 3.56 -9.56 -5.33
CA LYS A 35 2.88 -8.26 -5.34
C LYS A 35 2.68 -7.70 -3.93
N SER A 36 2.11 -8.49 -3.03
CA SER A 36 1.94 -8.14 -1.61
C SER A 36 3.28 -7.91 -0.90
N ASN A 37 4.34 -8.65 -1.28
CA ASN A 37 5.67 -8.49 -0.72
C ASN A 37 6.32 -7.17 -1.13
N LEU A 38 6.02 -6.64 -2.32
CA LEU A 38 6.47 -5.32 -2.76
C LEU A 38 5.77 -4.21 -1.94
N LEU A 39 4.45 -4.28 -1.80
CA LEU A 39 3.71 -3.32 -0.96
C LEU A 39 4.15 -3.38 0.50
N ASP A 40 4.51 -4.57 0.99
CA ASP A 40 4.95 -4.77 2.38
C ASP A 40 6.29 -4.07 2.71
N VAL A 41 7.15 -3.80 1.73
CA VAL A 41 8.37 -2.97 1.94
C VAL A 41 7.98 -1.58 2.47
N LEU A 42 7.00 -0.96 1.83
CA LEU A 42 6.57 0.40 2.17
C LEU A 42 5.78 0.42 3.49
N ARG A 43 5.03 -0.64 3.76
CA ARG A 43 4.40 -0.87 5.08
C ARG A 43 5.45 -1.12 6.18
N PHE A 44 6.55 -1.77 5.85
CA PHE A 44 7.67 -1.96 6.77
C PHE A 44 8.30 -0.61 7.14
N LEU A 45 8.64 0.23 6.16
CA LEU A 45 9.17 1.56 6.39
C LEU A 45 8.20 2.44 7.19
N ARG A 46 6.88 2.33 6.92
CA ARG A 46 5.85 2.96 7.75
C ARG A 46 5.97 2.54 9.21
N THR A 47 6.04 1.23 9.48
CA THR A 47 6.11 0.71 10.86
C THR A 47 7.41 1.15 11.54
N VAL A 48 8.54 1.16 10.82
CA VAL A 48 9.80 1.68 11.34
C VAL A 48 9.69 3.16 11.71
N ALA A 49 9.05 3.97 10.87
CA ALA A 49 8.94 5.42 11.08
C ALA A 49 7.87 5.85 12.10
N GLN A 50 7.02 4.93 12.58
CA GLN A 50 5.98 5.25 13.56
C GLN A 50 6.58 5.69 14.90
N LYS A 51 6.11 6.83 15.42
CA LYS A 51 6.61 7.45 16.66
C LYS A 51 6.22 6.65 17.92
N GLU A 52 5.06 6.00 17.90
CA GLU A 52 4.53 5.21 19.01
C GLU A 52 4.22 3.79 18.55
N GLY A 53 4.71 2.80 19.27
CA GLY A 53 4.47 1.39 18.95
C GLY A 53 5.14 0.89 17.66
N GLY A 54 6.04 1.69 17.06
CA GLY A 54 6.77 1.36 15.83
C GLY A 54 8.20 0.91 16.08
N GLY A 55 9.05 1.08 15.07
CA GLY A 55 10.48 0.81 15.10
C GLY A 55 10.88 -0.49 14.40
N LEU A 56 12.19 -0.65 14.21
CA LEU A 56 12.79 -1.77 13.48
C LEU A 56 12.41 -3.13 14.08
N GLN A 57 12.57 -3.28 15.40
CA GLN A 57 12.30 -4.57 16.07
C GLN A 57 10.81 -4.94 15.97
N LYS A 58 9.92 -3.96 16.11
CA LYS A 58 8.48 -4.16 15.96
C LYS A 58 8.13 -4.55 14.51
N ALA A 59 8.66 -3.84 13.54
CA ALA A 59 8.44 -4.10 12.12
C ALA A 59 8.86 -5.54 11.71
N LEU A 60 9.95 -6.02 12.31
CA LEU A 60 10.43 -7.39 12.12
C LEU A 60 9.54 -8.41 12.83
N LYS A 61 9.19 -8.17 14.10
CA LYS A 61 8.34 -9.06 14.90
C LYS A 61 7.00 -9.30 14.24
N ASP A 62 6.36 -8.25 13.73
CA ASP A 62 5.06 -8.33 13.05
C ASP A 62 5.10 -9.20 11.79
N ARG A 63 6.30 -9.40 11.22
CA ARG A 63 6.52 -10.23 10.02
C ARG A 63 7.10 -11.61 10.33
N GLY A 64 7.16 -11.99 11.61
CA GLY A 64 7.68 -13.28 12.06
C GLY A 64 9.21 -13.37 12.10
N GLY A 65 9.87 -12.21 12.18
CA GLY A 65 11.32 -12.08 12.37
C GLY A 65 12.13 -12.17 11.08
N MET A 66 13.46 -12.09 11.25
CA MET A 66 14.42 -12.02 10.15
C MET A 66 14.38 -13.26 9.24
N SER A 67 14.13 -14.43 9.79
CA SER A 67 14.09 -15.70 9.04
C SER A 67 12.97 -15.77 8.02
N LYS A 68 11.81 -15.11 8.29
CA LYS A 68 10.67 -15.03 7.37
C LYS A 68 10.76 -13.82 6.41
N LEU A 69 11.55 -12.83 6.76
CA LEU A 69 11.69 -11.62 5.98
C LEU A 69 12.83 -11.71 4.96
N ARG A 70 13.95 -12.32 5.34
CA ARG A 70 15.08 -12.48 4.44
C ARG A 70 14.78 -13.49 3.34
N SER A 71 15.18 -13.19 2.12
CA SER A 71 14.99 -14.06 0.96
C SER A 71 15.64 -15.44 1.17
N LEU A 72 14.90 -16.50 0.86
CA LEU A 72 15.42 -17.87 0.87
C LEU A 72 16.54 -18.08 -0.17
N HIS A 73 16.59 -17.24 -1.20
CA HIS A 73 17.62 -17.26 -2.25
C HIS A 73 18.93 -16.58 -1.81
N ALA A 74 18.94 -15.90 -0.67
CA ALA A 74 20.10 -15.21 -0.10
C ALA A 74 21.01 -16.13 0.73
N ARG A 75 21.47 -17.25 0.16
CA ARG A 75 22.12 -18.36 0.89
C ARG A 75 23.31 -17.93 1.78
N ARG A 76 24.15 -17.00 1.32
CA ARG A 76 25.41 -16.58 1.99
C ARG A 76 25.38 -15.13 2.46
N ASP A 77 24.38 -14.36 2.06
CA ASP A 77 24.25 -12.95 2.41
C ASP A 77 23.15 -12.78 3.46
N PRO A 78 23.51 -12.50 4.73
CA PRO A 78 22.54 -12.36 5.81
C PRO A 78 21.82 -11.01 5.80
N GLU A 79 22.26 -10.07 4.97
CA GLU A 79 21.80 -8.69 4.99
C GLU A 79 20.54 -8.49 4.14
N VAL A 80 19.59 -7.77 4.70
CA VAL A 80 18.45 -7.20 3.97
C VAL A 80 18.70 -5.71 3.81
N ARG A 81 18.52 -5.18 2.59
CA ARG A 81 18.71 -3.77 2.29
C ARG A 81 17.47 -3.21 1.57
N ILE A 82 17.07 -2.05 2.00
CA ILE A 82 16.01 -1.23 1.38
C ILE A 82 16.62 0.14 1.09
N GLU A 83 16.47 0.61 -0.14
CA GLU A 83 16.89 1.94 -0.53
C GLU A 83 15.75 2.61 -1.28
N VAL A 84 15.44 3.86 -0.94
CA VAL A 84 14.41 4.65 -1.58
C VAL A 84 14.92 6.04 -1.92
N GLU A 85 14.59 6.50 -3.12
CA GLU A 85 14.79 7.87 -3.54
C GLU A 85 13.44 8.58 -3.60
N LEU A 86 13.38 9.81 -3.10
CA LEU A 86 12.17 10.62 -3.08
C LEU A 86 12.44 11.97 -3.75
N ALA A 87 11.46 12.44 -4.50
CA ALA A 87 11.49 13.76 -5.10
C ALA A 87 10.15 14.49 -4.90
N ASP A 88 10.16 15.79 -5.13
CA ASP A 88 8.94 16.60 -5.11
C ASP A 88 8.19 16.55 -6.45
N SER A 89 8.87 16.16 -7.51
CA SER A 89 8.31 15.99 -8.86
C SER A 89 9.07 14.90 -9.60
N LEU A 90 8.44 14.25 -10.58
CA LEU A 90 9.09 13.28 -11.44
C LEU A 90 10.14 13.89 -12.37
N ASP A 91 10.00 15.19 -12.67
CA ASP A 91 10.90 15.91 -13.56
C ASP A 91 12.22 16.32 -12.88
N SER A 92 12.33 16.04 -11.56
CA SER A 92 13.55 16.34 -10.80
C SER A 92 14.67 15.37 -11.22
N SER A 93 15.74 15.90 -11.79
CA SER A 93 16.93 15.13 -12.18
C SER A 93 17.71 14.56 -11.00
N THR A 94 17.50 15.10 -9.81
CA THR A 94 18.14 14.67 -8.57
C THR A 94 17.08 14.44 -7.49
N PRO A 95 17.19 13.34 -6.71
CA PRO A 95 16.28 13.11 -5.59
C PRO A 95 16.46 14.17 -4.52
N VAL A 96 15.36 14.57 -3.89
CA VAL A 96 15.38 15.44 -2.70
C VAL A 96 15.92 14.66 -1.51
N TRP A 97 15.44 13.41 -1.34
CA TRP A 97 15.90 12.51 -0.29
C TRP A 97 16.34 11.18 -0.87
N ARG A 98 17.40 10.63 -0.31
CA ARG A 98 17.80 9.23 -0.46
C ARG A 98 17.93 8.62 0.91
N TYR A 99 17.22 7.53 1.15
CA TYR A 99 17.22 6.79 2.40
C TYR A 99 17.62 5.34 2.17
N VAL A 100 18.62 4.90 2.92
CA VAL A 100 19.10 3.52 2.90
C VAL A 100 18.96 2.93 4.29
N LEU A 101 18.37 1.75 4.38
CA LEU A 101 18.32 0.94 5.59
C LEU A 101 18.76 -0.48 5.26
N ALA A 102 19.87 -0.92 5.84
CA ALA A 102 20.28 -2.31 5.82
C ALA A 102 20.38 -2.86 7.25
N PHE A 103 20.01 -4.12 7.40
CA PHE A 103 20.01 -4.79 8.69
C PHE A 103 20.25 -6.30 8.52
N ARG A 104 20.78 -6.93 9.59
CA ARG A 104 21.10 -8.34 9.61
C ARG A 104 21.01 -8.91 11.03
N SER A 105 20.84 -10.23 11.14
CA SER A 105 20.97 -10.91 12.44
C SER A 105 22.40 -10.89 12.90
N GLU A 106 22.60 -10.73 14.20
CA GLU A 106 23.90 -10.73 14.89
C GLU A 106 24.67 -12.06 14.71
N GLY A 107 23.95 -13.14 14.41
CA GLY A 107 24.53 -14.47 14.10
C GLY A 107 24.95 -15.30 15.31
N LYS A 108 25.22 -14.70 16.45
CA LYS A 108 25.56 -15.34 17.74
C LYS A 108 24.89 -14.58 18.88
N GLY A 109 24.82 -15.18 20.06
CA GLY A 109 24.24 -14.57 21.23
C GLY A 109 22.70 -14.53 21.18
N GLN A 110 22.11 -13.37 21.46
CA GLN A 110 20.65 -13.18 21.53
C GLN A 110 19.96 -13.19 20.16
N GLN A 111 20.71 -13.36 19.05
CA GLN A 111 20.22 -13.32 17.67
C GLN A 111 19.42 -12.06 17.34
N ARG A 112 19.81 -10.94 17.91
CA ARG A 112 19.20 -9.65 17.66
C ARG A 112 19.39 -9.25 16.21
N VAL A 113 18.50 -8.42 15.70
CA VAL A 113 18.65 -7.79 14.39
C VAL A 113 19.26 -6.41 14.60
N LEU A 114 20.39 -6.17 13.96
CA LEU A 114 21.14 -4.94 14.07
C LEU A 114 21.14 -4.21 12.72
N VAL A 115 21.08 -2.88 12.79
CA VAL A 115 21.32 -2.00 11.64
C VAL A 115 22.76 -2.19 11.18
N SER A 116 22.95 -2.62 9.94
CA SER A 116 24.28 -2.72 9.30
C SER A 116 24.62 -1.47 8.49
N GLU A 117 23.62 -0.77 7.98
CA GLU A 117 23.76 0.55 7.36
C GLU A 117 22.46 1.34 7.54
N GLU A 118 22.56 2.59 7.94
CA GLU A 118 21.50 3.58 7.82
C GLU A 118 22.11 4.86 7.26
N ARG A 119 21.63 5.30 6.10
CA ARG A 119 22.14 6.47 5.41
C ARG A 119 21.00 7.37 4.96
N VAL A 120 21.15 8.66 5.25
CA VAL A 120 20.20 9.70 4.85
C VAL A 120 20.96 10.76 4.08
N GLU A 121 20.53 11.02 2.85
CA GLU A 121 21.04 12.11 2.02
C GLU A 121 19.89 13.08 1.69
N HIS A 122 20.21 14.37 1.67
CA HIS A 122 19.30 15.44 1.27
C HIS A 122 19.96 16.27 0.18
N HIS A 123 19.35 16.33 -1.01
CA HIS A 123 19.91 16.96 -2.20
C HIS A 123 21.37 16.51 -2.49
N GLY A 124 21.61 15.20 -2.38
CA GLY A 124 22.94 14.60 -2.57
C GLY A 124 23.94 14.82 -1.44
N LYS A 125 23.60 15.61 -0.41
CA LYS A 125 24.44 15.82 0.75
C LYS A 125 24.13 14.79 1.85
N LEU A 126 25.17 14.13 2.33
CA LEU A 126 25.05 13.19 3.45
C LEU A 126 24.66 13.92 4.74
N ILE A 127 23.52 13.55 5.32
CA ILE A 127 23.01 14.06 6.60
C ILE A 127 23.37 13.11 7.74
N ARG A 128 23.17 11.80 7.52
CA ARG A 128 23.45 10.76 8.52
C ARG A 128 24.03 9.52 7.85
N ALA A 129 24.99 8.91 8.54
CA ALA A 129 25.50 7.59 8.20
C ALA A 129 25.78 6.80 9.47
N ARG A 130 25.38 5.54 9.47
CA ARG A 130 25.62 4.58 10.54
C ARG A 130 26.07 3.24 9.96
N PRO A 131 26.86 2.45 10.69
CA PRO A 131 27.39 2.69 12.07
C PRO A 131 28.38 3.84 12.12
N ASN A 132 28.31 4.63 13.17
CA ASN A 132 29.26 5.71 13.47
C ASN A 132 30.18 5.37 14.66
N ALA A 133 30.96 6.33 15.16
CA ALA A 133 31.87 6.15 16.29
C ALA A 133 31.11 5.77 17.58
N GLU A 134 29.96 6.38 17.83
CA GLU A 134 29.12 6.09 18.99
C GLU A 134 28.54 4.68 18.95
N ASP A 135 28.10 4.22 17.74
CA ASP A 135 27.58 2.88 17.53
C ASP A 135 28.65 1.79 17.75
N LYS A 136 29.92 2.11 17.47
CA LYS A 136 31.05 1.22 17.77
C LYS A 136 31.32 1.11 19.26
N GLY A 137 31.06 2.18 20.01
CA GLY A 137 31.19 2.20 21.48
C GLY A 137 30.07 1.49 22.20
N ASP A 138 28.86 1.48 21.60
CA ASP A 138 27.66 0.87 22.15
C ASP A 138 26.82 0.19 21.03
N PRO A 139 27.08 -1.10 20.73
CA PRO A 139 26.32 -1.82 19.70
C PRO A 139 24.83 -1.97 19.95
N GLU A 140 24.33 -1.76 21.18
CA GLU A 140 22.89 -1.77 21.50
C GLU A 140 22.14 -0.69 20.71
N ARG A 141 22.78 0.42 20.40
CA ARG A 141 22.23 1.51 19.59
C ARG A 141 21.82 1.06 18.19
N LEU A 142 22.46 0.01 17.64
CA LEU A 142 22.14 -0.56 16.34
C LEU A 142 20.88 -1.42 16.33
N THR A 143 20.26 -1.67 17.48
CA THR A 143 18.96 -2.32 17.58
C THR A 143 17.82 -1.40 17.10
N GLN A 144 18.08 -0.11 17.01
CA GLN A 144 17.12 0.91 16.59
C GLN A 144 17.68 1.72 15.41
N THR A 145 16.79 2.17 14.53
CA THR A 145 17.13 3.13 13.46
C THR A 145 17.10 4.57 14.00
N HIS A 146 17.80 5.49 13.35
CA HIS A 146 17.60 6.92 13.61
C HIS A 146 16.24 7.40 13.07
N LEU A 147 15.69 6.74 12.06
CA LEU A 147 14.37 7.06 11.50
C LEU A 147 13.26 6.97 12.57
N GLU A 148 13.29 5.97 13.47
CA GLU A 148 12.30 5.80 14.54
C GLU A 148 12.51 6.73 15.74
N GLN A 149 13.73 7.25 15.89
CA GLN A 149 14.12 8.02 17.09
C GLN A 149 13.85 9.50 16.90
N THR A 150 12.85 10.04 17.61
CA THR A 150 12.43 11.44 17.49
C THR A 150 13.57 12.45 17.75
N ASN A 151 14.53 12.11 18.60
CA ASN A 151 15.67 12.97 18.90
C ASN A 151 16.75 12.96 17.81
N ASN A 152 16.86 11.86 17.07
CA ASN A 152 17.91 11.68 16.07
C ASN A 152 17.45 12.00 14.64
N ASN A 153 16.13 12.02 14.37
CA ASN A 153 15.58 12.31 13.05
C ASN A 153 15.20 13.79 12.83
N GLN A 154 15.64 14.69 13.69
CA GLN A 154 15.26 16.11 13.60
C GLN A 154 15.58 16.73 12.23
N GLU A 155 16.73 16.42 11.64
CA GLU A 155 17.18 16.96 10.36
C GLU A 155 16.47 16.33 9.13
N PHE A 156 15.83 15.17 9.31
CA PHE A 156 15.10 14.45 8.26
C PHE A 156 13.70 13.97 8.73
N ARG A 157 13.08 14.77 9.58
CA ARG A 157 11.75 14.48 10.13
C ARG A 157 10.68 14.39 9.05
N ASP A 158 10.79 15.20 8.00
CA ASP A 158 9.89 15.16 6.86
C ASP A 158 9.88 13.78 6.18
N LEU A 159 11.04 13.12 6.13
CA LEU A 159 11.16 11.76 5.62
C LEU A 159 10.44 10.74 6.54
N ALA A 160 10.64 10.85 7.86
CA ALA A 160 9.97 10.00 8.83
C ALA A 160 8.44 10.21 8.81
N ASP A 161 7.99 11.46 8.73
CA ASP A 161 6.57 11.81 8.63
C ASP A 161 5.96 11.32 7.30
N PHE A 162 6.71 11.38 6.20
CA PHE A 162 6.28 10.81 4.91
C PHE A 162 6.02 9.29 5.02
N PHE A 163 6.99 8.52 5.53
CA PHE A 163 6.79 7.07 5.67
C PHE A 163 5.67 6.75 6.66
N SER A 164 5.61 7.40 7.81
CA SER A 164 4.57 7.17 8.81
C SER A 164 3.16 7.48 8.31
N SER A 165 3.03 8.41 7.35
CA SER A 165 1.76 8.80 6.72
C SER A 165 1.25 7.81 5.66
N THR A 166 2.02 6.77 5.31
CA THR A 166 1.62 5.75 4.35
C THR A 166 0.31 5.08 4.77
N THR A 167 -0.65 5.04 3.88
CA THR A 167 -1.93 4.37 4.09
C THR A 167 -1.95 3.06 3.30
N TYR A 168 -2.43 1.99 3.91
CA TYR A 168 -2.64 0.71 3.25
C TYR A 168 -4.09 0.30 3.35
N LEU A 169 -4.65 -0.19 2.25
CA LEU A 169 -5.99 -0.73 2.18
C LEU A 169 -5.99 -2.11 1.50
N HIS A 170 -6.36 -3.11 2.29
CA HIS A 170 -6.82 -4.42 1.84
C HIS A 170 -8.07 -4.74 2.66
N LEU A 171 -9.24 -4.25 2.22
CA LEU A 171 -10.46 -4.39 2.98
C LEU A 171 -10.97 -5.83 2.94
N VAL A 172 -11.16 -6.43 4.12
CA VAL A 172 -11.84 -7.71 4.32
C VAL A 172 -13.23 -7.44 4.90
N PRO A 173 -14.30 -7.42 4.09
CA PRO A 173 -15.62 -6.97 4.52
C PRO A 173 -16.16 -7.74 5.72
N GLN A 174 -15.88 -9.05 5.81
CA GLN A 174 -16.33 -9.91 6.90
C GLN A 174 -15.82 -9.45 8.28
N LEU A 175 -14.58 -8.95 8.33
CA LEU A 175 -14.01 -8.41 9.57
C LEU A 175 -14.67 -7.10 9.99
N LEU A 176 -15.23 -6.35 9.06
CA LEU A 176 -16.00 -5.15 9.35
C LEU A 176 -17.43 -5.48 9.76
N LYS A 177 -18.10 -6.40 9.03
CA LYS A 177 -19.47 -6.84 9.30
C LYS A 177 -19.64 -7.47 10.68
N HIS A 178 -18.67 -8.31 11.07
CA HIS A 178 -18.70 -9.10 12.29
C HIS A 178 -17.72 -8.57 13.36
N ALA A 179 -17.41 -7.28 13.33
CA ALA A 179 -16.42 -6.69 14.25
C ALA A 179 -16.79 -6.89 15.73
N GLU A 180 -18.08 -6.87 16.07
CA GLU A 180 -18.58 -7.10 17.43
C GLU A 180 -18.42 -8.56 17.86
N GLU A 181 -18.70 -9.52 16.96
CA GLU A 181 -18.66 -10.95 17.24
C GLU A 181 -17.24 -11.50 17.33
N ILE A 182 -16.33 -11.00 16.49
CA ILE A 182 -14.94 -11.47 16.39
C ILE A 182 -14.09 -10.95 17.58
N GLY A 183 -14.63 -10.02 18.39
CA GLY A 183 -13.90 -9.41 19.49
C GLY A 183 -12.87 -8.39 18.95
N SER A 184 -13.30 -7.21 18.77
CA SER A 184 -12.77 -6.13 17.96
C SER A 184 -11.45 -5.50 18.44
N ARG A 185 -10.41 -6.26 18.70
CA ARG A 185 -9.10 -5.67 18.74
C ARG A 185 -8.68 -5.41 17.29
N VAL A 186 -8.83 -4.18 16.83
CA VAL A 186 -8.27 -3.74 15.54
C VAL A 186 -6.79 -4.10 15.54
N LEU A 187 -6.37 -4.89 14.56
CA LEU A 187 -4.96 -5.25 14.43
C LEU A 187 -4.14 -3.98 14.23
N GLU A 188 -2.99 -3.94 14.86
CA GLU A 188 -2.06 -2.82 14.75
C GLU A 188 -1.78 -2.52 13.26
N ASN A 189 -1.86 -1.26 12.87
CA ASN A 189 -1.78 -0.79 11.48
C ASN A 189 -2.96 -1.15 10.56
N ASP A 190 -4.04 -1.71 11.09
CA ASP A 190 -5.29 -2.01 10.39
C ASP A 190 -5.10 -2.65 9.00
N PRO A 191 -4.43 -3.81 8.90
CA PRO A 191 -4.07 -4.38 7.61
C PRO A 191 -5.29 -4.84 6.79
N PHE A 192 -6.44 -5.02 7.42
CA PHE A 192 -7.66 -5.55 6.81
C PHE A 192 -8.83 -4.56 6.82
N GLY A 193 -8.60 -3.31 7.18
CA GLY A 193 -9.62 -2.27 7.19
C GLY A 193 -10.66 -2.39 8.30
N GLN A 194 -10.39 -3.16 9.36
CA GLN A 194 -11.29 -3.31 10.52
C GLN A 194 -11.62 -1.97 11.19
N GLY A 195 -10.64 -1.06 11.23
CA GLY A 195 -10.76 0.27 11.82
C GLY A 195 -11.40 1.32 10.91
N LEU A 196 -12.01 0.94 9.77
CA LEU A 196 -12.59 1.90 8.83
C LEU A 196 -13.61 2.81 9.51
N LEU A 197 -14.56 2.27 10.27
CA LEU A 197 -15.59 3.06 10.96
C LEU A 197 -14.99 4.00 12.00
N GLN A 198 -13.98 3.54 12.75
CA GLN A 198 -13.29 4.38 13.74
C GLN A 198 -12.48 5.51 13.04
N ARG A 199 -11.86 5.25 11.88
CA ARG A 199 -11.17 6.29 11.09
C ARG A 199 -12.15 7.34 10.57
N ILE A 200 -13.32 6.90 10.07
CA ILE A 200 -14.42 7.78 9.68
C ILE A 200 -14.86 8.64 10.88
N ALA A 201 -15.10 8.04 12.04
CA ALA A 201 -15.52 8.70 13.26
C ALA A 201 -14.50 9.74 13.78
N LYS A 202 -13.21 9.40 13.75
CA LYS A 202 -12.12 10.31 14.18
C LYS A 202 -11.91 11.48 13.24
N THR A 203 -12.45 11.44 12.03
CA THR A 203 -12.34 12.54 11.07
C THR A 203 -13.23 13.72 11.49
N LYS A 204 -12.71 14.96 11.41
CA LYS A 204 -13.46 16.18 11.74
C LYS A 204 -14.80 16.17 11.01
N THR A 205 -15.90 16.43 11.71
CA THR A 205 -17.29 16.31 11.21
C THR A 205 -17.50 16.96 9.83
N LYS A 206 -17.10 18.20 9.65
CA LYS A 206 -17.22 18.90 8.36
C LYS A 206 -16.52 18.18 7.20
N THR A 207 -15.34 17.62 7.45
CA THR A 207 -14.55 16.87 6.46
C THR A 207 -15.17 15.50 6.21
N ARG A 208 -15.56 14.79 7.27
CA ARG A 208 -16.23 13.50 7.23
C ARG A 208 -17.50 13.59 6.37
N ASP A 209 -18.37 14.51 6.68
CA ASP A 209 -19.66 14.65 5.99
C ASP A 209 -19.50 15.07 4.52
N ALA A 210 -18.47 15.87 4.21
CA ALA A 210 -18.13 16.20 2.83
C ALA A 210 -17.64 14.98 2.05
N ARG A 211 -16.82 14.10 2.67
CA ARG A 211 -16.34 12.86 2.06
C ARG A 211 -17.48 11.86 1.87
N LEU A 212 -18.31 11.67 2.89
CA LEU A 212 -19.47 10.76 2.82
C LEU A 212 -20.45 11.17 1.72
N ARG A 213 -20.74 12.48 1.55
CA ARG A 213 -21.56 12.96 0.44
C ARG A 213 -20.98 12.65 -0.95
N ARG A 214 -19.64 12.66 -1.11
CA ARG A 214 -19.02 12.28 -2.38
C ARG A 214 -19.13 10.77 -2.61
N ILE A 215 -18.98 9.97 -1.55
CA ILE A 215 -19.16 8.52 -1.59
C ILE A 215 -20.62 8.18 -1.92
N GLU A 216 -21.58 8.85 -1.28
CA GLU A 216 -23.01 8.71 -1.56
C GLU A 216 -23.31 8.88 -3.05
N LYS A 217 -22.84 9.97 -3.66
CA LYS A 217 -23.00 10.22 -5.10
C LYS A 217 -22.39 9.13 -5.99
N ALA A 218 -21.27 8.55 -5.60
CA ALA A 218 -20.67 7.45 -6.33
C ALA A 218 -21.49 6.16 -6.17
N LEU A 219 -22.01 5.89 -4.96
CA LEU A 219 -22.85 4.73 -4.70
C LEU A 219 -24.21 4.80 -5.42
N GLU A 220 -24.79 6.00 -5.56
CA GLU A 220 -26.02 6.19 -6.35
C GLU A 220 -25.86 5.74 -7.81
N GLN A 221 -24.64 5.80 -8.36
CA GLN A 221 -24.35 5.35 -9.73
C GLN A 221 -23.96 3.86 -9.79
N ALA A 222 -23.30 3.36 -8.75
CA ALA A 222 -22.68 2.04 -8.76
C ALA A 222 -23.58 0.95 -8.14
N VAL A 223 -24.50 1.32 -7.24
CA VAL A 223 -25.31 0.36 -6.48
C VAL A 223 -26.79 0.54 -6.81
N PRO A 224 -27.46 -0.47 -7.39
CA PRO A 224 -28.87 -0.38 -7.74
C PRO A 224 -29.75 -0.02 -6.54
N LEU A 225 -30.71 0.88 -6.77
CA LEU A 225 -31.68 1.32 -5.76
C LEU A 225 -31.11 2.06 -4.55
N PHE A 226 -29.81 2.26 -4.48
CA PHE A 226 -29.21 3.07 -3.41
C PHE A 226 -29.76 4.51 -3.43
N SER A 227 -30.01 5.09 -2.26
CA SER A 227 -30.60 6.44 -2.18
C SER A 227 -29.93 7.36 -1.19
N LYS A 228 -29.36 6.86 -0.09
CA LYS A 228 -28.75 7.72 0.92
C LYS A 228 -27.71 6.94 1.73
N LEU A 229 -26.60 7.59 2.08
CA LEU A 229 -25.58 7.11 3.00
C LEU A 229 -25.62 7.92 4.30
N GLY A 230 -25.81 7.25 5.44
CA GLY A 230 -25.71 7.80 6.79
C GLY A 230 -24.48 7.29 7.53
N PHE A 231 -24.09 8.01 8.57
CA PHE A 231 -23.07 7.57 9.52
C PHE A 231 -23.48 8.05 10.90
N GLU A 232 -23.89 7.13 11.75
CA GLU A 232 -24.50 7.43 13.03
C GLU A 232 -23.86 6.62 14.16
N GLN A 233 -23.89 7.17 15.36
CA GLN A 233 -23.45 6.48 16.56
C GLN A 233 -24.65 5.85 17.24
N ASP A 234 -24.58 4.56 17.50
CA ASP A 234 -25.61 3.86 18.27
C ASP A 234 -25.62 4.38 19.72
N ALA A 235 -26.80 4.78 20.19
CA ALA A 235 -26.95 5.41 21.50
C ALA A 235 -26.73 4.45 22.69
N ILE A 236 -26.86 3.13 22.48
CA ILE A 236 -26.72 2.11 23.50
C ILE A 236 -25.32 1.57 23.58
N SER A 237 -24.77 1.13 22.41
CA SER A 237 -23.43 0.54 22.33
C SER A 237 -22.32 1.58 22.23
N GLY A 238 -22.63 2.81 21.79
CA GLY A 238 -21.65 3.85 21.50
C GLY A 238 -20.83 3.58 20.23
N LEU A 239 -21.15 2.53 19.50
CA LEU A 239 -20.45 2.17 18.26
C LEU A 239 -20.94 3.02 17.08
N TRP A 240 -20.04 3.21 16.12
CA TRP A 240 -20.36 3.93 14.91
C TRP A 240 -20.73 2.97 13.78
N HIS A 241 -21.81 3.31 13.06
CA HIS A 241 -22.36 2.49 11.98
C HIS A 241 -22.48 3.30 10.69
N LEU A 242 -22.22 2.63 9.55
CA LEU A 242 -22.66 3.09 8.26
C LEU A 242 -24.08 2.62 8.02
N GLU A 243 -24.93 3.51 7.56
CA GLU A 243 -26.31 3.19 7.24
C GLU A 243 -26.62 3.57 5.80
N ALA A 244 -27.35 2.73 5.10
CA ALA A 244 -27.82 3.01 3.76
C ALA A 244 -29.33 2.87 3.68
N ASN A 245 -29.95 3.77 2.93
CA ASN A 245 -31.33 3.63 2.50
C ASN A 245 -31.37 3.19 1.05
N PHE A 246 -32.28 2.28 0.74
CA PHE A 246 -32.55 1.82 -0.62
C PHE A 246 -33.95 2.24 -1.06
N LYS A 247 -34.12 2.57 -2.34
CA LYS A 247 -35.44 2.88 -2.92
C LYS A 247 -36.31 1.62 -2.80
N HIS A 248 -37.44 1.75 -2.16
CA HIS A 248 -38.37 0.66 -1.93
C HIS A 248 -39.80 1.16 -2.14
N TRP A 249 -40.73 0.27 -2.49
CA TRP A 249 -42.14 0.63 -2.68
C TRP A 249 -42.82 1.13 -1.39
N ARG A 250 -42.29 0.82 -0.21
CA ARG A 250 -42.72 1.39 1.05
C ARG A 250 -42.14 2.79 1.24
N MET A 251 -42.92 3.74 1.75
CA MET A 251 -42.54 5.16 1.85
C MET A 251 -41.24 5.42 2.64
N ASN A 252 -40.91 4.58 3.62
CA ASN A 252 -39.69 4.77 4.45
C ASN A 252 -38.46 4.05 3.94
N GLY A 253 -38.51 3.44 2.74
CA GLY A 253 -37.40 2.71 2.16
C GLY A 253 -36.98 1.46 2.97
N ALA A 254 -35.92 0.81 2.54
CA ALA A 254 -35.25 -0.22 3.29
C ALA A 254 -33.95 0.35 3.86
N ARG A 255 -33.87 0.44 5.19
CA ARG A 255 -32.65 0.86 5.90
C ARG A 255 -31.81 -0.36 6.23
N GLN A 256 -30.53 -0.31 5.92
CA GLN A 256 -29.55 -1.35 6.20
C GLN A 256 -28.35 -0.75 6.91
N ARG A 257 -27.68 -1.54 7.75
CA ARG A 257 -26.37 -1.22 8.33
C ARG A 257 -25.27 -1.98 7.57
N GLU A 258 -24.00 -1.66 7.85
CA GLU A 258 -22.84 -2.23 7.17
C GLU A 258 -22.76 -3.76 7.22
N ASP A 259 -23.29 -4.41 8.26
CA ASP A 259 -23.39 -5.86 8.38
C ASP A 259 -24.26 -6.49 7.27
N GLN A 260 -25.24 -5.74 6.77
CA GLN A 260 -26.18 -6.14 5.72
C GLN A 260 -25.73 -5.74 4.31
N PHE A 261 -24.68 -4.93 4.18
CA PHE A 261 -24.18 -4.50 2.86
C PHE A 261 -23.53 -5.67 2.12
N SER A 262 -23.59 -5.63 0.79
CA SER A 262 -22.77 -6.55 0.00
C SER A 262 -21.29 -6.27 0.20
N ASP A 263 -20.45 -7.29 0.02
CA ASP A 263 -19.00 -7.15 0.15
C ASP A 263 -18.44 -6.11 -0.84
N GLY A 264 -18.98 -6.10 -2.07
CA GLY A 264 -18.61 -5.10 -3.07
C GLY A 264 -18.97 -3.67 -2.64
N THR A 265 -20.16 -3.46 -2.03
CA THR A 265 -20.55 -2.14 -1.51
C THR A 265 -19.57 -1.65 -0.44
N LEU A 266 -19.22 -2.50 0.53
CA LEU A 266 -18.25 -2.15 1.57
C LEU A 266 -16.85 -1.87 1.01
N ARG A 267 -16.38 -2.68 0.06
CA ARG A 267 -15.09 -2.46 -0.61
C ARG A 267 -15.07 -1.13 -1.37
N LEU A 268 -16.15 -0.82 -2.09
CA LEU A 268 -16.26 0.45 -2.81
C LEU A 268 -16.26 1.64 -1.85
N ILE A 269 -16.99 1.57 -0.73
CA ILE A 269 -16.97 2.60 0.31
C ILE A 269 -15.55 2.77 0.89
N GLY A 270 -14.90 1.66 1.23
CA GLY A 270 -13.53 1.66 1.76
C GLY A 270 -12.51 2.25 0.79
N LEU A 271 -12.58 1.87 -0.49
CA LEU A 271 -11.75 2.42 -1.55
C LEU A 271 -11.96 3.94 -1.71
N LEU A 272 -13.21 4.37 -1.86
CA LEU A 272 -13.55 5.79 -2.02
C LEU A 272 -13.18 6.62 -0.79
N TRP A 273 -13.27 6.04 0.41
CA TRP A 273 -12.79 6.69 1.63
C TRP A 273 -11.26 6.82 1.61
N ALA A 274 -10.54 5.72 1.36
CA ALA A 274 -9.07 5.70 1.34
C ALA A 274 -8.48 6.66 0.31
N LEU A 275 -9.10 6.79 -0.87
CA LEU A 275 -8.71 7.77 -1.89
C LEU A 275 -8.80 9.22 -1.39
N GLN A 276 -9.74 9.53 -0.50
CA GLN A 276 -9.95 10.87 0.06
C GLN A 276 -9.21 11.10 1.39
N GLU A 277 -8.66 10.04 2.02
CA GLU A 277 -8.03 10.09 3.34
C GLU A 277 -6.52 10.33 3.23
N GLY A 278 -6.01 11.34 3.96
CA GLY A 278 -4.57 11.60 4.06
C GLY A 278 -3.92 12.14 2.77
N ASP A 279 -2.66 12.47 2.88
CA ASP A 279 -1.85 13.07 1.79
C ASP A 279 -0.60 12.24 1.46
N GLY A 280 -0.30 11.23 2.28
CA GLY A 280 0.83 10.32 2.11
C GLY A 280 0.61 9.28 1.02
N LEU A 281 1.59 8.40 0.87
CA LEU A 281 1.55 7.26 -0.03
C LEU A 281 0.32 6.37 0.26
N LEU A 282 -0.40 5.97 -0.80
CA LEU A 282 -1.53 5.04 -0.71
C LEU A 282 -1.18 3.71 -1.37
N LEU A 283 -1.30 2.65 -0.61
CA LEU A 283 -1.13 1.28 -1.06
C LEU A 283 -2.51 0.61 -1.11
N LEU A 284 -2.92 0.18 -2.29
CA LEU A 284 -4.16 -0.54 -2.54
C LEU A 284 -3.83 -1.97 -2.94
N GLU A 285 -4.27 -2.94 -2.15
CA GLU A 285 -4.11 -4.36 -2.48
C GLU A 285 -5.44 -4.93 -2.96
N GLU A 286 -5.45 -5.34 -4.22
CA GLU A 286 -6.59 -5.94 -4.91
C GLU A 286 -7.92 -5.19 -4.68
N PRO A 287 -7.97 -3.88 -4.99
CA PRO A 287 -9.15 -3.06 -4.71
C PRO A 287 -10.38 -3.49 -5.51
N GLU A 288 -10.19 -4.26 -6.58
CA GLU A 288 -11.22 -4.78 -7.47
C GLU A 288 -12.00 -5.98 -6.91
N LEU A 289 -11.51 -6.67 -5.90
CA LEU A 289 -12.14 -7.88 -5.37
C LEU A 289 -13.62 -7.64 -5.01
N SER A 290 -14.48 -8.58 -5.39
CA SER A 290 -15.94 -8.54 -5.15
C SER A 290 -16.65 -7.34 -5.78
N LEU A 291 -16.01 -6.58 -6.65
CA LEU A 291 -16.64 -5.53 -7.46
C LEU A 291 -17.08 -6.07 -8.81
N ASN A 292 -18.15 -5.47 -9.36
CA ASN A 292 -18.58 -5.73 -10.72
C ASN A 292 -17.58 -5.12 -11.72
N ASP A 293 -17.32 -5.78 -12.84
CA ASP A 293 -16.36 -5.35 -13.86
C ASP A 293 -16.62 -3.91 -14.34
N GLY A 294 -17.86 -3.50 -14.49
CA GLY A 294 -18.21 -2.12 -14.84
C GLY A 294 -17.77 -1.08 -13.80
N ILE A 295 -17.62 -1.46 -12.51
CA ILE A 295 -17.04 -0.59 -11.49
C ILE A 295 -15.51 -0.65 -11.55
N VAL A 296 -14.97 -1.86 -11.78
CA VAL A 296 -13.52 -2.09 -11.85
C VAL A 296 -12.87 -1.27 -12.97
N GLU A 297 -13.51 -1.18 -14.13
CA GLU A 297 -13.10 -0.32 -15.25
C GLU A 297 -12.92 1.15 -14.87
N HIS A 298 -13.63 1.62 -13.86
CA HIS A 298 -13.59 3.02 -13.43
C HIS A 298 -12.56 3.28 -12.32
N ILE A 299 -11.94 2.26 -11.72
CA ILE A 299 -10.97 2.43 -10.62
C ILE A 299 -9.78 3.30 -11.03
N PRO A 300 -9.10 3.10 -12.17
CA PRO A 300 -8.00 3.96 -12.59
C PRO A 300 -8.43 5.43 -12.75
N LEU A 301 -9.61 5.66 -13.33
CA LEU A 301 -10.16 7.00 -13.49
C LEU A 301 -10.53 7.65 -12.15
N MET A 302 -11.04 6.88 -11.18
CA MET A 302 -11.34 7.39 -9.82
C MET A 302 -10.05 7.83 -9.12
N ILE A 303 -8.98 7.02 -9.22
CA ILE A 303 -7.65 7.37 -8.71
C ILE A 303 -7.18 8.68 -9.33
N ASP A 304 -7.25 8.80 -10.65
CA ASP A 304 -6.83 9.98 -11.39
C ASP A 304 -7.57 11.25 -10.99
N ARG A 305 -8.90 11.17 -10.87
CA ARG A 305 -9.73 12.32 -10.49
C ARG A 305 -9.39 12.83 -9.10
N VAL A 306 -9.28 11.91 -8.12
CA VAL A 306 -8.95 12.30 -6.74
C VAL A 306 -7.56 12.95 -6.66
N LEU A 307 -6.61 12.50 -7.49
CA LEU A 307 -5.26 13.08 -7.53
C LEU A 307 -5.24 14.46 -8.21
N ARG A 308 -6.10 14.71 -9.21
CA ARG A 308 -6.21 16.01 -9.92
C ARG A 308 -6.99 17.06 -9.13
N ASP A 309 -8.01 16.65 -8.36
CA ASP A 309 -8.91 17.56 -7.62
C ASP A 309 -8.24 18.23 -6.40
N ARG A 310 -6.97 17.93 -6.12
CA ARG A 310 -6.22 18.59 -5.06
C ARG A 310 -5.84 20.00 -5.48
N LYS A 311 -5.91 20.93 -4.53
CA LYS A 311 -5.60 22.36 -4.74
C LYS A 311 -4.29 22.51 -5.53
N LYS A 312 -4.28 23.39 -6.53
CA LYS A 312 -3.07 23.81 -7.25
C LYS A 312 -1.96 24.15 -6.24
N GLY A 313 -0.84 23.44 -6.31
CA GLY A 313 0.29 23.59 -5.37
C GLY A 313 0.43 22.51 -4.29
N SER A 314 -0.55 21.61 -4.12
CA SER A 314 -0.37 20.41 -3.32
C SER A 314 0.24 19.32 -4.19
N LEU A 315 1.32 18.67 -3.69
CA LEU A 315 1.91 17.51 -4.34
C LEU A 315 0.87 16.42 -4.55
N ALA A 316 0.87 15.83 -5.73
CA ALA A 316 0.01 14.71 -6.03
C ALA A 316 0.31 13.55 -5.07
N ARG A 317 -0.71 12.93 -4.51
CA ARG A 317 -0.58 11.72 -3.70
C ARG A 317 -0.07 10.58 -4.59
N GLN A 318 0.91 9.82 -4.15
CA GLN A 318 1.35 8.63 -4.85
C GLN A 318 0.45 7.44 -4.49
N VAL A 319 0.12 6.61 -5.49
CA VAL A 319 -0.72 5.43 -5.31
C VAL A 319 -0.05 4.21 -5.95
N LEU A 320 0.11 3.15 -5.19
CA LEU A 320 0.52 1.84 -5.68
C LEU A 320 -0.67 0.87 -5.56
N VAL A 321 -1.01 0.22 -6.65
CA VAL A 321 -2.13 -0.73 -6.74
C VAL A 321 -1.57 -2.09 -7.14
N SER A 322 -1.77 -3.13 -6.32
CA SER A 322 -1.60 -4.50 -6.79
C SER A 322 -2.93 -5.03 -7.30
N THR A 323 -2.92 -5.69 -8.45
CA THR A 323 -4.15 -6.17 -9.07
C THR A 323 -3.97 -7.52 -9.76
N HIS A 324 -5.08 -8.26 -9.83
CA HIS A 324 -5.27 -9.47 -10.63
C HIS A 324 -6.38 -9.28 -11.68
N SER A 325 -6.80 -8.05 -11.95
CA SER A 325 -7.87 -7.76 -12.90
C SER A 325 -7.33 -7.30 -14.26
N GLU A 326 -7.64 -8.09 -15.29
CA GLU A 326 -7.42 -7.72 -16.69
C GLU A 326 -8.23 -6.47 -17.05
N THR A 327 -9.48 -6.42 -16.58
CA THR A 327 -10.40 -5.29 -16.76
C THR A 327 -9.83 -3.98 -16.23
N LEU A 328 -9.25 -4.01 -15.01
CA LEU A 328 -8.60 -2.83 -14.43
C LEU A 328 -7.40 -2.40 -15.29
N MET A 329 -6.55 -3.36 -15.67
CA MET A 329 -5.34 -3.10 -16.42
C MET A 329 -5.62 -2.55 -17.82
N ALA A 330 -6.73 -2.95 -18.45
CA ALA A 330 -7.14 -2.43 -19.75
C ALA A 330 -7.43 -0.91 -19.73
N GLN A 331 -7.71 -0.34 -18.57
CA GLN A 331 -8.02 1.09 -18.40
C GLN A 331 -6.82 1.94 -17.93
N VAL A 332 -5.66 1.33 -17.72
CA VAL A 332 -4.43 2.05 -17.36
C VAL A 332 -3.89 2.76 -18.60
N THR A 333 -3.74 4.07 -18.50
CA THR A 333 -3.34 4.92 -19.65
C THR A 333 -1.86 5.26 -19.70
N ASP A 334 -1.14 5.08 -18.59
CA ASP A 334 0.29 5.40 -18.47
C ASP A 334 1.12 4.11 -18.31
N PRO A 335 1.79 3.64 -19.39
CA PRO A 335 2.62 2.44 -19.32
C PRO A 335 3.79 2.54 -18.34
N ALA A 336 4.34 3.74 -18.11
CA ALA A 336 5.44 3.95 -17.18
C ALA A 336 5.05 3.64 -15.73
N GLY A 337 3.75 3.63 -15.43
CA GLY A 337 3.20 3.23 -14.13
C GLY A 337 3.03 1.72 -13.94
N VAL A 338 3.31 0.89 -14.94
CA VAL A 338 3.13 -0.57 -14.82
C VAL A 338 4.40 -1.24 -14.33
N LEU A 339 4.27 -2.07 -13.30
CA LEU A 339 5.35 -2.92 -12.77
C LEU A 339 4.95 -4.39 -12.92
N LEU A 340 5.73 -5.13 -13.69
CA LEU A 340 5.54 -6.56 -13.89
C LEU A 340 6.46 -7.35 -12.96
N ILE A 341 5.88 -8.25 -12.16
CA ILE A 341 6.62 -9.17 -11.31
C ILE A 341 6.64 -10.55 -11.96
N GLU A 342 7.84 -11.03 -12.26
CA GLU A 342 8.09 -12.31 -12.91
C GLU A 342 8.78 -13.25 -11.93
N PRO A 343 8.15 -14.40 -11.58
CA PRO A 343 8.80 -15.42 -10.75
C PRO A 343 9.97 -16.06 -11.49
N GLY A 344 11.08 -16.28 -10.79
CA GLY A 344 12.28 -16.90 -11.34
C GLY A 344 12.93 -17.90 -10.38
N PRO A 345 13.86 -18.73 -10.87
CA PRO A 345 14.53 -19.76 -10.05
C PRO A 345 15.41 -19.18 -8.94
N ASN A 346 15.84 -17.93 -9.08
CA ASN A 346 16.64 -17.19 -8.10
C ASN A 346 15.86 -16.14 -7.31
N GLY A 347 14.53 -16.25 -7.27
CA GLY A 347 13.60 -15.26 -6.72
C GLY A 347 12.88 -14.51 -7.82
N SER A 348 11.91 -13.70 -7.43
CA SER A 348 11.17 -12.87 -8.38
C SER A 348 11.98 -11.64 -8.77
N SER A 349 11.83 -11.23 -10.02
CA SER A 349 12.27 -9.94 -10.56
C SER A 349 11.11 -8.98 -10.72
N ILE A 350 11.40 -7.69 -10.71
CA ILE A 350 10.43 -6.64 -11.01
C ILE A 350 10.99 -5.79 -12.14
N ARG A 351 10.17 -5.46 -13.11
CA ARG A 351 10.53 -4.57 -14.22
C ARG A 351 9.39 -3.68 -14.68
N THR A 352 9.72 -2.62 -15.34
CA THR A 352 8.80 -1.84 -16.17
C THR A 352 8.60 -2.52 -17.53
N PRO A 353 7.61 -2.10 -18.33
CA PRO A 353 7.49 -2.54 -19.71
C PRO A 353 8.79 -2.33 -20.51
N THR A 354 9.12 -3.28 -21.40
CA THR A 354 10.25 -3.14 -22.33
C THR A 354 9.95 -2.04 -23.37
N GLU A 355 10.97 -1.67 -24.16
CA GLU A 355 10.78 -0.70 -25.25
C GLU A 355 9.75 -1.18 -26.28
N GLU A 356 9.80 -2.48 -26.63
CA GLU A 356 8.82 -3.08 -27.55
C GLU A 356 7.40 -3.07 -26.97
N GLU A 357 7.24 -3.43 -25.68
CA GLU A 357 5.97 -3.39 -24.99
C GLU A 357 5.42 -1.97 -24.89
N SER A 358 6.28 -1.00 -24.57
CA SER A 358 5.93 0.41 -24.50
C SER A 358 5.54 0.98 -25.87
N LEU A 359 6.24 0.57 -26.92
CA LEU A 359 5.93 0.95 -28.30
C LEU A 359 4.57 0.37 -28.74
N ALA A 360 4.30 -0.89 -28.43
CA ALA A 360 3.00 -1.52 -28.70
C ALA A 360 1.86 -0.77 -28.05
N MET A 361 2.03 -0.36 -26.77
CA MET A 361 1.05 0.46 -26.06
C MET A 361 0.91 1.87 -26.66
N ALA A 362 2.01 2.49 -27.11
CA ALA A 362 1.97 3.77 -27.80
C ALA A 362 1.23 3.70 -29.15
N HIS A 363 1.18 2.53 -29.80
CA HIS A 363 0.42 2.29 -31.02
C HIS A 363 -1.05 1.91 -30.75
N GLY A 364 -1.54 2.00 -29.52
CA GLY A 364 -2.95 1.89 -29.18
C GLY A 364 -3.37 0.59 -28.52
N LEU A 365 -2.46 -0.36 -28.29
CA LEU A 365 -2.75 -1.53 -27.46
C LEU A 365 -2.81 -1.12 -25.99
N ASN A 366 -3.76 -1.64 -25.24
CA ASN A 366 -3.82 -1.38 -23.80
C ASN A 366 -2.84 -2.27 -23.02
N PRO A 367 -2.45 -1.90 -21.78
CA PRO A 367 -1.51 -2.68 -20.99
C PRO A 367 -1.93 -4.13 -20.72
N ALA A 368 -3.24 -4.42 -20.69
CA ALA A 368 -3.71 -5.80 -20.54
C ALA A 368 -3.41 -6.63 -21.80
N GLU A 369 -3.66 -6.11 -22.99
CA GLU A 369 -3.35 -6.81 -24.25
C GLU A 369 -1.87 -7.15 -24.40
N VAL A 370 -0.98 -6.27 -23.93
CA VAL A 370 0.47 -6.43 -24.07
C VAL A 370 1.07 -7.30 -22.98
N LEU A 371 0.63 -7.13 -21.72
CA LEU A 371 1.33 -7.68 -20.55
C LEU A 371 0.59 -8.83 -19.86
N TRP A 372 -0.73 -8.92 -20.00
CA TRP A 372 -1.55 -9.84 -19.21
C TRP A 372 -1.20 -11.32 -19.44
N SER A 373 -0.88 -11.70 -20.65
CA SER A 373 -0.45 -13.06 -20.98
C SER A 373 0.78 -13.51 -20.20
N LYS A 374 1.66 -12.58 -19.82
CA LYS A 374 2.91 -12.84 -19.04
C LYS A 374 2.64 -13.04 -17.55
N THR A 375 1.46 -12.67 -17.07
CA THR A 375 1.04 -12.88 -15.68
C THR A 375 0.37 -14.25 -15.48
N ARG A 376 0.03 -14.97 -16.55
CA ARG A 376 -0.64 -16.27 -16.47
C ARG A 376 0.36 -17.37 -16.08
N PRO A 377 -0.03 -18.31 -15.20
CA PRO A 377 0.77 -19.50 -14.94
C PRO A 377 0.92 -20.35 -16.22
N GLN A 378 2.13 -20.83 -16.48
CA GLN A 378 2.47 -21.55 -17.74
C GLN A 378 1.76 -22.91 -17.91
N LYS A 379 1.17 -23.48 -16.86
CA LYS A 379 0.57 -24.84 -16.87
C LYS A 379 -0.91 -24.84 -16.50
N LEU A 380 -1.63 -23.76 -16.79
CA LEU A 380 -3.07 -23.67 -16.49
C LEU A 380 -3.89 -24.79 -17.14
N ASP A 381 -3.52 -25.22 -18.34
CA ASP A 381 -4.23 -26.29 -19.07
C ASP A 381 -4.20 -27.63 -18.31
N GLN A 382 -3.24 -27.82 -17.39
CA GLN A 382 -3.14 -29.02 -16.57
C GLN A 382 -4.05 -29.01 -15.33
N LEU A 383 -4.67 -27.86 -15.00
CA LEU A 383 -5.62 -27.81 -13.88
C LEU A 383 -6.89 -28.63 -14.13
N GLY A 384 -7.27 -28.82 -15.40
CA GLY A 384 -8.39 -29.70 -15.79
C GLY A 384 -8.11 -31.18 -15.55
N LEU A 385 -6.86 -31.58 -15.29
CA LEU A 385 -6.48 -32.96 -15.00
C LEU A 385 -6.65 -33.33 -13.50
N PHE A 386 -7.16 -32.43 -12.69
CA PHE A 386 -7.43 -32.64 -11.27
C PHE A 386 -8.76 -33.39 -11.03
N ALA A 387 -9.41 -33.87 -12.07
CA ALA A 387 -10.64 -34.64 -12.01
C ALA A 387 -10.35 -36.14 -12.07
#